data_a9f4dfdf6b71dd03ecfe80049d521d8f
#
_entry.id   a9f4dfdf6b71dd03ecfe80049d521d8f
#
_cell.length_a   1.000
_cell.length_b   1.000
_cell.length_c   1.000
_cell.angle_alpha   90.00
_cell.angle_beta   90.00
_cell.angle_gamma   90.00
#
_symmetry.space_group_name_H-M   'P 1'
#
loop_
_entity.id
_entity.type
_entity.pdbx_description
1 polymer ?
#
loop_
_entity_poly.entity_id
_entity_poly.type
_entity_poly.pdbx_seq_one_letter_code
_entity_poly.pdbx_strand_id
1 'polypeptide(L)'
;TLFDMRKILVVLLLTISAGFTTSSAQKLPPQKETLDVVMKVNKYFMEKYADYRTPSFVRNVTRPSNIWTRGVYYEGLMALYSIYPRAEFYDYAYNWAEYHEWGMRNGNTTRNADDYCCGQTYIDLYNICPKPEMLKNIKSNMNMLVNTPQVGDWTWVDAIQMGMPVLAKMGHLTGEQKYFDKMWDMYEFSRNQLAGKGMFNLADGLWWRDADFLPPYKEPNGEDCYWSRGNGWAYAALVRVLDEIPANEKHRQDYINDFLIMSKALKKCQRTDGFWNVSLHDAGNYGGKETTGTALFVYGMAWGVRNGLLDKEEYLPVLLKGWNAMVKEAVHPNGFLGYVQGTGKEPKDGQPVTYESVPDFEDYGVGCFLLAGTEVYKLQ
;
A
#
# COMPACT_ATOMS: atom_id res chain seq x y z
N THR A 1 -84.45 29.18 -14.60
CA THR A 1 -84.14 27.96 -13.83
C THR A 1 -82.61 27.82 -13.70
N LEU A 2 -82.11 28.02 -12.47
CA LEU A 2 -80.77 27.91 -12.05
C LEU A 2 -80.33 26.44 -12.05
N PHE A 3 -79.12 26.17 -12.61
CA PHE A 3 -78.42 24.94 -12.33
C PHE A 3 -77.09 25.28 -11.62
N ASP A 4 -77.02 24.85 -10.39
CA ASP A 4 -75.91 24.98 -9.49
C ASP A 4 -74.87 23.86 -9.82
N MET A 5 -73.61 24.23 -10.20
CA MET A 5 -72.51 23.30 -10.45
C MET A 5 -71.55 23.39 -9.28
N ARG A 6 -71.71 22.46 -8.34
CA ARG A 6 -70.66 22.22 -7.29
C ARG A 6 -69.40 21.58 -7.91
N LYS A 7 -68.33 22.34 -7.96
CA LYS A 7 -67.00 21.83 -8.31
C LYS A 7 -66.46 21.00 -7.16
N ILE A 8 -66.38 19.71 -7.38
CA ILE A 8 -65.67 18.81 -6.47
C ILE A 8 -64.18 18.96 -6.80
N LEU A 9 -63.39 19.50 -5.84
CA LEU A 9 -61.93 19.57 -5.88
C LEU A 9 -61.37 18.28 -5.29
N VAL A 10 -60.89 17.36 -6.14
CA VAL A 10 -60.17 16.17 -5.70
C VAL A 10 -58.73 16.58 -5.49
N VAL A 11 -58.31 16.69 -4.23
CA VAL A 11 -56.89 16.87 -3.85
C VAL A 11 -56.24 15.50 -3.83
N LEU A 12 -55.42 15.22 -4.84
CA LEU A 12 -54.56 14.02 -4.88
C LEU A 12 -53.35 14.30 -3.98
N LEU A 13 -53.35 13.76 -2.77
CA LEU A 13 -52.17 13.71 -1.91
C LEU A 13 -51.19 12.65 -2.45
N LEU A 14 -50.18 13.07 -3.20
CA LEU A 14 -49.04 12.27 -3.52
C LEU A 14 -48.14 12.19 -2.26
N THR A 15 -48.25 11.11 -1.52
CA THR A 15 -47.29 10.77 -0.48
C THR A 15 -45.98 10.28 -1.15
N ILE A 16 -45.03 11.19 -1.30
CA ILE A 16 -43.67 10.81 -1.65
C ILE A 16 -43.09 10.15 -0.38
N SER A 17 -43.11 8.81 -0.33
CA SER A 17 -42.31 8.06 0.61
C SER A 17 -40.84 8.12 0.16
N ALA A 18 -40.10 9.11 0.65
CA ALA A 18 -38.65 9.09 0.58
C ALA A 18 -38.21 7.88 1.38
N GLY A 19 -37.92 6.79 0.67
CA GLY A 19 -37.24 5.65 1.25
C GLY A 19 -35.84 6.08 1.68
N PHE A 20 -35.70 6.48 2.93
CA PHE A 20 -34.38 6.54 3.56
C PHE A 20 -33.86 5.10 3.61
N THR A 21 -33.08 4.71 2.60
CA THR A 21 -32.19 3.56 2.75
C THR A 21 -31.20 3.98 3.83
N THR A 22 -31.46 3.59 5.06
CA THR A 22 -30.44 3.62 6.11
C THR A 22 -29.32 2.71 5.63
N SER A 23 -28.27 3.29 5.07
CA SER A 23 -27.00 2.59 4.91
C SER A 23 -26.64 2.11 6.31
N SER A 24 -26.72 0.80 6.55
CA SER A 24 -26.30 0.26 7.84
C SER A 24 -24.82 0.62 7.98
N ALA A 25 -24.50 1.43 8.98
CA ALA A 25 -23.14 1.80 9.28
C ALA A 25 -22.33 0.50 9.36
N GLN A 26 -21.30 0.37 8.51
CA GLN A 26 -20.48 -0.83 8.52
C GLN A 26 -19.81 -0.92 9.88
N LYS A 27 -20.11 -2.01 10.61
CA LYS A 27 -19.48 -2.26 11.91
C LYS A 27 -18.05 -2.73 11.70
N LEU A 28 -17.17 -2.27 12.59
CA LEU A 28 -15.82 -2.79 12.70
C LEU A 28 -15.90 -4.32 12.96
N PRO A 29 -15.25 -5.15 12.15
CA PRO A 29 -15.29 -6.60 12.35
C PRO A 29 -14.60 -6.96 13.67
N PRO A 30 -15.01 -8.00 14.39
CA PRO A 30 -14.32 -8.46 15.59
C PRO A 30 -12.84 -8.75 15.30
N GLN A 31 -11.94 -8.43 16.24
CA GLN A 31 -10.49 -8.67 16.09
C GLN A 31 -10.18 -10.10 15.64
N LYS A 32 -10.89 -11.07 16.26
CA LYS A 32 -10.70 -12.48 15.93
C LYS A 32 -11.01 -12.78 14.46
N GLU A 33 -12.08 -12.23 13.90
CA GLU A 33 -12.45 -12.45 12.49
C GLU A 33 -11.41 -11.85 11.55
N THR A 34 -10.92 -10.64 11.87
CA THR A 34 -9.83 -10.01 11.12
C THR A 34 -8.56 -10.84 11.18
N LEU A 35 -8.18 -11.32 12.37
CA LEU A 35 -7.00 -12.17 12.54
C LEU A 35 -7.16 -13.50 11.78
N ASP A 36 -8.31 -14.15 11.88
CA ASP A 36 -8.56 -15.45 11.24
C ASP A 36 -8.38 -15.36 9.70
N VAL A 37 -8.87 -14.30 9.06
CA VAL A 37 -8.72 -14.15 7.61
C VAL A 37 -7.29 -13.80 7.21
N VAL A 38 -6.60 -12.95 7.96
CA VAL A 38 -5.18 -12.63 7.74
C VAL A 38 -4.33 -13.89 7.89
N MET A 39 -4.57 -14.67 8.93
CA MET A 39 -3.90 -15.97 9.15
C MET A 39 -4.17 -16.97 8.02
N LYS A 40 -5.40 -17.04 7.51
CA LYS A 40 -5.74 -17.91 6.39
C LYS A 40 -4.94 -17.57 5.13
N VAL A 41 -4.86 -16.30 4.77
CA VAL A 41 -4.10 -15.84 3.60
C VAL A 41 -2.60 -16.08 3.78
N ASN A 42 -2.06 -15.77 4.95
CA ASN A 42 -0.66 -16.03 5.25
C ASN A 42 -0.32 -17.53 5.24
N LYS A 43 -1.18 -18.36 5.81
CA LYS A 43 -1.00 -19.81 5.81
C LYS A 43 -0.92 -20.37 4.39
N TYR A 44 -1.83 -19.98 3.51
CA TYR A 44 -1.80 -20.38 2.09
C TYR A 44 -0.42 -20.05 1.46
N PHE A 45 0.07 -18.83 1.68
CA PHE A 45 1.37 -18.41 1.14
C PHE A 45 2.53 -19.23 1.71
N MET A 46 2.60 -19.40 3.03
CA MET A 46 3.67 -20.16 3.68
C MET A 46 3.66 -21.65 3.31
N GLU A 47 2.49 -22.25 3.07
CA GLU A 47 2.38 -23.63 2.59
C GLU A 47 2.85 -23.76 1.14
N LYS A 48 2.46 -22.82 0.28
CA LYS A 48 2.89 -22.78 -1.12
C LYS A 48 4.40 -22.58 -1.27
N TYR A 49 4.98 -21.70 -0.47
CA TYR A 49 6.40 -21.40 -0.44
C TYR A 49 7.05 -21.93 0.85
N ALA A 50 6.76 -23.17 1.21
CA ALA A 50 7.30 -23.81 2.42
C ALA A 50 8.85 -23.80 2.44
N ASP A 51 9.48 -23.90 1.29
CA ASP A 51 10.90 -23.58 1.13
C ASP A 51 11.06 -22.07 0.89
N TYR A 52 11.47 -21.34 1.92
CA TYR A 52 11.74 -19.91 1.88
C TYR A 52 12.84 -19.51 0.87
N ARG A 53 13.65 -20.46 0.38
CA ARG A 53 14.68 -20.25 -0.64
C ARG A 53 14.10 -20.21 -2.06
N THR A 54 12.85 -20.63 -2.25
CA THR A 54 12.21 -20.64 -3.56
C THR A 54 12.35 -19.27 -4.23
N PRO A 55 13.01 -19.21 -5.40
CA PRO A 55 13.19 -17.95 -6.11
C PRO A 55 11.86 -17.40 -6.63
N SER A 56 11.84 -16.13 -6.93
CA SER A 56 10.73 -15.49 -7.62
C SER A 56 10.89 -15.65 -9.14
N PHE A 57 9.78 -15.90 -9.83
CA PHE A 57 9.79 -16.12 -11.28
C PHE A 57 8.82 -15.15 -11.96
N VAL A 58 9.35 -14.24 -12.80
CA VAL A 58 8.58 -13.15 -13.45
C VAL A 58 8.90 -13.14 -14.92
N ARG A 59 7.87 -13.16 -15.76
CA ARG A 59 8.04 -13.04 -17.23
C ARG A 59 9.17 -13.92 -17.77
N ASN A 60 9.19 -15.19 -17.36
CA ASN A 60 10.22 -16.18 -17.71
C ASN A 60 11.64 -15.87 -17.21
N VAL A 61 11.78 -15.00 -16.22
CA VAL A 61 13.06 -14.69 -15.57
C VAL A 61 13.03 -15.11 -14.10
N THR A 62 13.95 -15.96 -13.70
CA THR A 62 14.16 -16.32 -12.29
C THR A 62 14.95 -15.22 -11.61
N ARG A 63 14.47 -14.79 -10.44
CA ARG A 63 15.08 -13.74 -9.61
C ARG A 63 15.26 -14.24 -8.18
N PRO A 64 16.32 -13.81 -7.47
CA PRO A 64 16.49 -14.20 -6.07
C PRO A 64 15.33 -13.67 -5.22
N SER A 65 14.95 -14.43 -4.19
CA SER A 65 13.77 -14.10 -3.37
C SER A 65 13.97 -12.90 -2.43
N ASN A 66 15.14 -12.27 -2.39
CA ASN A 66 15.35 -11.00 -1.69
C ASN A 66 15.03 -9.76 -2.54
N ILE A 67 14.36 -9.93 -3.70
CA ILE A 67 13.81 -8.84 -4.49
C ILE A 67 12.56 -8.22 -3.80
N TRP A 68 12.21 -7.01 -4.20
CA TRP A 68 11.13 -6.21 -3.60
C TRP A 68 9.79 -6.94 -3.44
N THR A 69 9.41 -7.79 -4.40
CA THR A 69 8.12 -8.49 -4.35
C THR A 69 8.01 -9.35 -3.10
N ARG A 70 9.01 -10.18 -2.84
CA ARG A 70 9.09 -11.00 -1.64
C ARG A 70 9.40 -10.15 -0.40
N GLY A 71 10.19 -9.09 -0.54
CA GLY A 71 10.44 -8.11 0.52
C GLY A 71 9.14 -7.54 1.10
N VAL A 72 8.20 -7.14 0.24
CA VAL A 72 6.88 -6.63 0.66
C VAL A 72 6.05 -7.70 1.37
N TYR A 73 6.11 -8.96 0.95
CA TYR A 73 5.48 -10.04 1.70
C TYR A 73 5.99 -10.09 3.14
N TYR A 74 7.32 -10.05 3.33
CA TYR A 74 7.91 -10.08 4.68
C TYR A 74 7.58 -8.84 5.50
N GLU A 75 7.42 -7.66 4.88
CA GLU A 75 6.89 -6.48 5.58
C GLU A 75 5.50 -6.78 6.18
N GLY A 76 4.62 -7.40 5.39
CA GLY A 76 3.31 -7.85 5.85
C GLY A 76 3.38 -8.91 6.94
N LEU A 77 4.32 -9.88 6.82
CA LEU A 77 4.52 -10.91 7.81
C LEU A 77 5.01 -10.32 9.15
N MET A 78 5.92 -9.35 9.12
CA MET A 78 6.38 -8.66 10.33
C MET A 78 5.27 -7.82 10.97
N ALA A 79 4.39 -7.23 10.17
CA ALA A 79 3.19 -6.56 10.67
C ALA A 79 2.25 -7.56 11.38
N LEU A 80 2.01 -8.73 10.78
CA LEU A 80 1.24 -9.80 11.42
C LEU A 80 1.91 -10.28 12.72
N TYR A 81 3.23 -10.49 12.70
CA TYR A 81 4.00 -10.86 13.89
C TYR A 81 3.81 -9.85 15.03
N SER A 82 3.72 -8.57 14.73
CA SER A 82 3.56 -7.51 15.73
C SER A 82 2.24 -7.59 16.52
N ILE A 83 1.18 -8.14 15.91
CA ILE A 83 -0.13 -8.31 16.55
C ILE A 83 -0.39 -9.74 17.04
N TYR A 84 0.29 -10.72 16.46
CA TYR A 84 0.17 -12.13 16.79
C TYR A 84 1.53 -12.82 16.68
N PRO A 85 2.41 -12.63 17.69
CA PRO A 85 3.77 -13.13 17.65
C PRO A 85 3.81 -14.65 17.74
N ARG A 86 4.25 -15.29 16.64
CA ARG A 86 4.44 -16.73 16.52
C ARG A 86 5.88 -17.00 16.09
N ALA A 87 6.51 -17.96 16.75
CA ALA A 87 7.87 -18.37 16.40
C ALA A 87 8.00 -18.73 14.92
N GLU A 88 7.00 -19.40 14.36
CA GLU A 88 6.99 -19.80 12.94
C GLU A 88 7.09 -18.62 11.96
N PHE A 89 6.53 -17.45 12.29
CA PHE A 89 6.63 -16.25 11.44
C PHE A 89 8.02 -15.64 11.54
N TYR A 90 8.54 -15.52 12.75
CA TYR A 90 9.91 -15.06 12.97
C TYR A 90 10.92 -15.97 12.27
N ASP A 91 10.84 -17.28 12.50
CA ASP A 91 11.77 -18.25 11.94
C ASP A 91 11.72 -18.26 10.41
N TYR A 92 10.53 -18.14 9.80
CA TYR A 92 10.36 -18.08 8.36
C TYR A 92 11.06 -16.86 7.76
N ALA A 93 10.86 -15.67 8.35
CA ALA A 93 11.52 -14.44 7.93
C ALA A 93 13.04 -14.47 8.21
N TYR A 94 13.43 -14.96 9.38
CA TYR A 94 14.84 -15.07 9.77
C TYR A 94 15.60 -16.00 8.82
N ASN A 95 15.10 -17.20 8.57
CA ASN A 95 15.75 -18.18 7.71
C ASN A 95 15.87 -17.68 6.26
N TRP A 96 14.88 -16.96 5.76
CA TRP A 96 14.95 -16.28 4.46
C TRP A 96 16.06 -15.24 4.43
N ALA A 97 16.13 -14.37 5.44
CA ALA A 97 17.14 -13.32 5.52
C ALA A 97 18.57 -13.92 5.69
N GLU A 98 18.71 -14.94 6.53
CA GLU A 98 19.98 -15.66 6.74
C GLU A 98 20.43 -16.39 5.47
N TYR A 99 19.51 -17.03 4.72
CA TYR A 99 19.82 -17.65 3.43
C TYR A 99 20.43 -16.65 2.43
N HIS A 100 19.99 -15.41 2.46
CA HIS A 100 20.54 -14.31 1.66
C HIS A 100 21.75 -13.63 2.33
N GLU A 101 22.27 -14.19 3.45
CA GLU A 101 23.38 -13.62 4.21
C GLU A 101 23.14 -12.15 4.59
N TRP A 102 21.86 -11.78 4.84
CA TRP A 102 21.44 -10.40 5.12
C TRP A 102 21.84 -9.43 4.00
N GLY A 103 22.00 -9.95 2.80
CA GLY A 103 22.45 -9.24 1.62
C GLY A 103 21.32 -8.70 0.77
N MET A 104 21.68 -7.80 -0.11
CA MET A 104 20.79 -7.23 -1.11
C MET A 104 21.14 -7.76 -2.50
N ARG A 105 20.14 -7.84 -3.36
CA ARG A 105 20.40 -8.08 -4.78
C ARG A 105 21.36 -7.00 -5.30
N ASN A 106 22.33 -7.36 -6.09
CA ASN A 106 23.36 -6.49 -6.62
C ASN A 106 24.33 -5.86 -5.58
N GLY A 107 24.33 -6.35 -4.33
CA GLY A 107 25.34 -6.00 -3.31
C GLY A 107 25.14 -4.65 -2.62
N ASN A 108 26.12 -4.25 -1.82
CA ASN A 108 26.03 -3.11 -0.91
C ASN A 108 26.16 -1.74 -1.58
N THR A 109 26.51 -1.68 -2.86
CA THR A 109 26.65 -0.44 -3.63
C THR A 109 25.49 -0.17 -4.56
N THR A 110 24.45 -1.03 -4.52
CA THR A 110 23.24 -0.80 -5.31
C THR A 110 22.56 0.50 -4.91
N ARG A 111 22.07 1.23 -5.90
CA ARG A 111 21.23 2.42 -5.72
C ARG A 111 19.76 2.16 -6.09
N ASN A 112 19.46 0.95 -6.54
CA ASN A 112 18.10 0.56 -6.90
C ASN A 112 17.29 0.17 -5.65
N ALA A 113 16.19 0.87 -5.38
CA ALA A 113 15.34 0.63 -4.23
C ALA A 113 14.75 -0.79 -4.19
N ASP A 114 14.49 -1.39 -5.34
CA ASP A 114 14.00 -2.78 -5.42
C ASP A 114 15.00 -3.78 -4.82
N ASP A 115 16.28 -3.46 -4.84
CA ASP A 115 17.34 -4.34 -4.32
C ASP A 115 17.47 -4.25 -2.80
N TYR A 116 17.30 -3.06 -2.21
CA TYR A 116 17.45 -2.87 -0.76
C TYR A 116 16.14 -2.80 0.02
N CYS A 117 15.00 -3.02 -0.64
CA CYS A 117 13.70 -3.13 0.02
C CYS A 117 13.68 -4.17 1.15
N CYS A 118 14.36 -5.32 0.95
CA CYS A 118 14.51 -6.37 1.96
C CYS A 118 15.10 -5.88 3.29
N GLY A 119 15.85 -4.79 3.26
CA GLY A 119 16.42 -4.16 4.44
C GLY A 119 15.39 -3.71 5.47
N GLN A 120 14.16 -3.41 5.07
CA GLN A 120 13.08 -3.12 6.01
C GLN A 120 12.88 -4.30 6.97
N THR A 121 12.75 -5.51 6.43
CA THR A 121 12.59 -6.73 7.23
C THR A 121 13.84 -7.07 8.03
N TYR A 122 15.04 -6.86 7.50
CA TYR A 122 16.28 -7.10 8.23
C TYR A 122 16.37 -6.25 9.51
N ILE A 123 15.98 -4.97 9.41
CA ILE A 123 15.95 -4.06 10.57
C ILE A 123 14.85 -4.48 11.56
N ASP A 124 13.68 -4.90 11.08
CA ASP A 124 12.59 -5.37 11.96
C ASP A 124 13.01 -6.62 12.73
N LEU A 125 13.69 -7.59 12.09
CA LEU A 125 14.22 -8.78 12.75
C LEU A 125 15.31 -8.43 13.76
N TYR A 126 16.19 -7.49 13.43
CA TYR A 126 17.21 -6.98 14.36
C TYR A 126 16.57 -6.37 15.61
N ASN A 127 15.50 -5.60 15.47
CA ASN A 127 14.81 -4.99 16.60
C ASN A 127 14.16 -6.02 17.53
N ILE A 128 13.85 -7.23 17.04
CA ILE A 128 13.30 -8.31 17.85
C ILE A 128 14.40 -9.09 18.57
N CYS A 129 15.45 -9.49 17.84
CA CYS A 129 16.56 -10.28 18.39
C CYS A 129 17.88 -9.87 17.71
N PRO A 130 18.56 -8.85 18.25
CA PRO A 130 19.69 -8.20 17.58
C PRO A 130 20.90 -9.10 17.44
N LYS A 131 21.42 -9.20 16.21
CA LYS A 131 22.72 -9.78 15.87
C LYS A 131 23.43 -8.85 14.88
N PRO A 132 24.73 -8.55 15.07
CA PRO A 132 25.45 -7.56 14.26
C PRO A 132 25.41 -7.81 12.75
N GLU A 133 25.43 -9.08 12.33
CA GLU A 133 25.38 -9.47 10.93
C GLU A 133 24.11 -9.03 10.19
N MET A 134 22.98 -8.93 10.89
CA MET A 134 21.68 -8.53 10.31
C MET A 134 21.71 -7.13 9.71
N LEU A 135 22.52 -6.23 10.28
CA LEU A 135 22.58 -4.83 9.86
C LEU A 135 23.79 -4.50 8.98
N LYS A 136 24.82 -5.35 8.96
CA LYS A 136 26.09 -5.04 8.32
C LYS A 136 25.93 -4.54 6.88
N ASN A 137 25.22 -5.29 6.06
CA ASN A 137 25.06 -4.97 4.64
C ASN A 137 24.12 -3.79 4.41
N ILE A 138 22.94 -3.79 5.04
CA ILE A 138 21.98 -2.70 4.84
C ILE A 138 22.49 -1.36 5.38
N LYS A 139 23.19 -1.36 6.52
CA LYS A 139 23.83 -0.16 7.06
C LYS A 139 24.92 0.37 6.13
N SER A 140 25.74 -0.52 5.55
CA SER A 140 26.73 -0.14 4.54
C SER A 140 26.10 0.52 3.32
N ASN A 141 25.02 -0.05 2.80
CA ASN A 141 24.30 0.50 1.66
C ASN A 141 23.66 1.86 1.98
N MET A 142 22.96 2.00 3.11
CA MET A 142 22.36 3.27 3.50
C MET A 142 23.43 4.36 3.74
N ASN A 143 24.58 4.01 4.32
CA ASN A 143 25.70 4.95 4.46
C ASN A 143 26.26 5.38 3.10
N MET A 144 26.33 4.50 2.13
CA MET A 144 26.73 4.85 0.77
C MET A 144 25.77 5.88 0.15
N LEU A 145 24.44 5.70 0.30
CA LEU A 145 23.46 6.67 -0.15
C LEU A 145 23.62 8.03 0.56
N VAL A 146 23.75 8.01 1.89
CA VAL A 146 23.91 9.23 2.71
C VAL A 146 25.19 9.99 2.35
N ASN A 147 26.29 9.30 2.10
CA ASN A 147 27.61 9.90 1.84
C ASN A 147 27.80 10.37 0.39
N THR A 148 26.83 10.18 -0.48
CA THR A 148 26.86 10.68 -1.86
C THR A 148 25.87 11.83 -2.04
N PRO A 149 26.19 12.86 -2.85
CA PRO A 149 25.28 14.01 -3.05
C PRO A 149 24.07 13.65 -3.92
N GLN A 150 24.11 12.54 -4.65
CA GLN A 150 23.05 12.14 -5.56
C GLN A 150 21.75 11.86 -4.82
N VAL A 151 20.61 12.38 -5.33
CA VAL A 151 19.26 12.25 -4.75
C VAL A 151 18.23 11.73 -5.74
N GLY A 152 18.58 11.62 -7.02
CA GLY A 152 17.67 11.26 -8.12
C GLY A 152 17.56 9.76 -8.40
N ASP A 153 17.68 8.89 -7.38
CA ASP A 153 17.63 7.44 -7.58
C ASP A 153 16.19 6.90 -7.64
N TRP A 154 15.24 7.58 -6.99
CA TRP A 154 13.84 7.16 -6.97
C TRP A 154 13.08 7.80 -8.13
N THR A 155 13.31 7.23 -9.33
CA THR A 155 12.75 7.76 -10.58
C THR A 155 11.35 7.22 -10.92
N TRP A 156 10.80 6.38 -10.06
CA TRP A 156 9.45 5.82 -10.15
C TRP A 156 8.82 5.74 -8.76
N VAL A 157 7.50 5.88 -8.72
CA VAL A 157 6.77 5.99 -7.44
C VAL A 157 6.94 4.79 -6.51
N ASP A 158 7.09 3.59 -7.07
CA ASP A 158 7.29 2.35 -6.29
C ASP A 158 8.56 2.43 -5.43
N ALA A 159 9.62 3.07 -5.95
CA ALA A 159 10.88 3.23 -5.23
C ALA A 159 10.72 3.96 -3.89
N ILE A 160 9.72 4.82 -3.76
CA ILE A 160 9.43 5.53 -2.51
C ILE A 160 9.10 4.52 -1.41
N GLN A 161 8.22 3.54 -1.66
CA GLN A 161 7.92 2.48 -0.69
C GLN A 161 9.10 1.53 -0.48
N MET A 162 9.84 1.20 -1.55
CA MET A 162 10.92 0.24 -1.45
C MET A 162 12.12 0.79 -0.67
N GLY A 163 12.39 2.09 -0.80
CA GLY A 163 13.60 2.71 -0.26
C GLY A 163 13.42 3.62 0.95
N MET A 164 12.40 4.47 0.93
CA MET A 164 12.20 5.49 1.95
C MET A 164 12.09 4.93 3.38
N PRO A 165 11.31 3.86 3.65
CA PRO A 165 11.21 3.30 4.99
C PRO A 165 12.52 2.68 5.50
N VAL A 166 13.44 2.27 4.64
CA VAL A 166 14.75 1.76 5.08
C VAL A 166 15.58 2.87 5.72
N LEU A 167 15.60 4.06 5.11
CA LEU A 167 16.27 5.24 5.68
C LEU A 167 15.58 5.68 6.98
N ALA A 168 14.25 5.67 7.03
CA ALA A 168 13.50 6.00 8.25
C ALA A 168 13.85 5.07 9.41
N LYS A 169 13.85 3.75 9.17
CA LYS A 169 14.20 2.73 10.16
C LYS A 169 15.66 2.84 10.61
N MET A 170 16.59 3.11 9.69
CA MET A 170 17.99 3.35 10.05
C MET A 170 18.16 4.61 10.91
N GLY A 171 17.46 5.69 10.58
CA GLY A 171 17.46 6.90 11.39
C GLY A 171 16.89 6.67 12.79
N HIS A 172 15.78 5.96 12.90
CA HIS A 172 15.17 5.57 14.17
C HIS A 172 16.13 4.73 15.02
N LEU A 173 16.68 3.67 14.41
CA LEU A 173 17.56 2.72 15.10
C LEU A 173 18.84 3.36 15.62
N THR A 174 19.44 4.27 14.83
CA THR A 174 20.75 4.85 15.17
C THR A 174 20.66 6.20 15.86
N GLY A 175 19.52 6.88 15.78
CA GLY A 175 19.36 8.28 16.23
C GLY A 175 20.11 9.28 15.36
N GLU A 176 20.63 8.88 14.21
CA GLU A 176 21.45 9.74 13.34
C GLU A 176 20.59 10.52 12.33
N GLN A 177 20.55 11.85 12.46
CA GLN A 177 19.76 12.75 11.61
C GLN A 177 20.05 12.62 10.11
N LYS A 178 21.27 12.26 9.74
CA LYS A 178 21.72 12.13 8.34
C LYS A 178 20.82 11.21 7.48
N TYR A 179 20.21 10.18 8.08
CA TYR A 179 19.30 9.27 7.38
C TYR A 179 17.97 9.95 7.07
N PHE A 180 17.43 10.72 8.00
CA PHE A 180 16.20 11.49 7.79
C PHE A 180 16.41 12.62 6.77
N ASP A 181 17.56 13.30 6.82
CA ASP A 181 17.92 14.35 5.87
C ASP A 181 18.02 13.77 4.44
N LYS A 182 18.74 12.66 4.28
CA LYS A 182 18.87 12.01 2.97
C LYS A 182 17.53 11.50 2.45
N MET A 183 16.72 10.93 3.33
CA MET A 183 15.36 10.46 2.99
C MET A 183 14.50 11.62 2.45
N TRP A 184 14.53 12.77 3.11
CA TRP A 184 13.79 13.93 2.66
C TRP A 184 14.31 14.46 1.30
N ASP A 185 15.61 14.60 1.15
CA ASP A 185 16.22 15.10 -0.09
C ASP A 185 15.85 14.24 -1.30
N MET A 186 15.86 12.92 -1.15
CA MET A 186 15.48 11.98 -2.21
C MET A 186 13.95 12.02 -2.48
N TYR A 187 13.13 12.08 -1.43
CA TYR A 187 11.68 12.19 -1.54
C TYR A 187 11.26 13.50 -2.21
N GLU A 188 11.81 14.61 -1.76
CA GLU A 188 11.53 15.94 -2.30
C GLU A 188 11.92 16.03 -3.78
N PHE A 189 13.08 15.47 -4.16
CA PHE A 189 13.50 15.41 -5.56
C PHE A 189 12.48 14.64 -6.42
N SER A 190 12.07 13.45 -6.00
CA SER A 190 11.08 12.65 -6.73
C SER A 190 9.73 13.35 -6.81
N ARG A 191 9.33 13.98 -5.70
CA ARG A 191 8.06 14.69 -5.57
C ARG A 191 7.98 15.94 -6.44
N ASN A 192 9.02 16.77 -6.46
CA ASN A 192 8.96 18.13 -6.99
C ASN A 192 9.90 18.43 -8.16
N GLN A 193 10.93 17.63 -8.40
CA GLN A 193 12.02 18.01 -9.32
C GLN A 193 12.23 16.99 -10.46
N LEU A 194 11.88 15.72 -10.27
CA LEU A 194 12.10 14.68 -11.29
C LEU A 194 11.55 15.13 -12.65
N ALA A 195 12.35 14.99 -13.70
CA ALA A 195 12.01 15.41 -15.07
C ALA A 195 11.58 16.89 -15.19
N GLY A 196 12.08 17.75 -14.29
CA GLY A 196 11.78 19.19 -14.27
C GLY A 196 10.40 19.56 -13.69
N LYS A 197 9.61 18.58 -13.22
CA LYS A 197 8.24 18.81 -12.74
C LYS A 197 7.92 18.10 -11.44
N GLY A 198 8.57 16.96 -11.20
CA GLY A 198 8.22 16.03 -10.12
C GLY A 198 7.08 15.10 -10.48
N MET A 199 6.92 14.06 -9.66
CA MET A 199 5.90 13.01 -9.88
C MET A 199 4.62 13.23 -9.08
N PHE A 200 4.55 14.20 -8.18
CA PHE A 200 3.35 14.45 -7.38
C PHE A 200 2.53 15.59 -7.96
N ASN A 201 1.31 15.28 -8.39
CA ASN A 201 0.36 16.32 -8.81
C ASN A 201 -0.42 16.83 -7.60
N LEU A 202 -0.01 17.98 -7.08
CA LEU A 202 -0.64 18.58 -5.90
C LEU A 202 -2.13 18.92 -6.13
N ALA A 203 -2.52 19.27 -7.35
CA ALA A 203 -3.90 19.61 -7.67
C ALA A 203 -4.84 18.40 -7.56
N ASP A 204 -4.39 17.23 -8.01
CA ASP A 204 -5.15 15.99 -7.93
C ASP A 204 -4.87 15.19 -6.65
N GLY A 205 -3.76 15.50 -5.95
CA GLY A 205 -3.33 14.79 -4.74
C GLY A 205 -2.85 13.36 -5.01
N LEU A 206 -2.33 13.09 -6.20
CA LEU A 206 -1.95 11.77 -6.66
C LEU A 206 -0.60 11.81 -7.38
N TRP A 207 0.03 10.64 -7.51
CA TRP A 207 1.34 10.47 -8.13
C TRP A 207 1.22 9.89 -9.54
N TRP A 208 1.91 10.50 -10.51
CA TRP A 208 2.28 9.81 -11.74
C TRP A 208 3.34 8.74 -11.41
N ARG A 209 3.32 7.65 -12.17
CA ARG A 209 4.23 6.52 -11.87
C ARG A 209 5.70 6.86 -12.08
N ASP A 210 6.02 7.51 -13.20
CA ASP A 210 7.36 7.96 -13.57
C ASP A 210 7.29 9.05 -14.66
N ALA A 211 8.44 9.44 -15.20
CA ALA A 211 8.53 10.48 -16.23
C ALA A 211 7.72 10.18 -17.52
N ASP A 212 7.50 8.91 -17.84
CA ASP A 212 6.76 8.51 -19.06
C ASP A 212 5.26 8.86 -18.95
N PHE A 213 4.73 8.99 -17.71
CA PHE A 213 3.32 9.26 -17.44
C PHE A 213 3.04 10.73 -17.10
N LEU A 214 4.06 11.58 -17.07
CA LEU A 214 3.84 13.01 -16.91
C LEU A 214 3.09 13.59 -18.12
N PRO A 215 2.30 14.67 -17.96
CA PRO A 215 1.73 15.35 -19.12
C PRO A 215 2.80 15.68 -20.17
N PRO A 216 2.54 15.43 -21.48
CA PRO A 216 1.20 15.33 -22.08
C PRO A 216 0.58 13.92 -22.14
N TYR A 217 1.14 12.90 -21.47
CA TYR A 217 0.52 11.58 -21.44
C TYR A 217 -0.91 11.66 -20.87
N LYS A 218 -1.85 10.96 -21.51
CA LYS A 218 -3.25 10.87 -21.08
C LYS A 218 -3.79 9.46 -21.22
N GLU A 219 -4.70 9.12 -20.33
CA GLU A 219 -5.52 7.92 -20.42
C GLU A 219 -6.56 8.03 -21.55
N PRO A 220 -7.20 6.92 -21.96
CA PRO A 220 -8.21 6.94 -23.03
C PRO A 220 -9.36 7.93 -22.82
N ASN A 221 -9.75 8.21 -21.57
CA ASN A 221 -10.78 9.20 -21.25
C ASN A 221 -10.26 10.65 -21.24
N GLY A 222 -8.99 10.89 -21.47
CA GLY A 222 -8.37 12.22 -21.48
C GLY A 222 -7.84 12.68 -20.11
N GLU A 223 -8.01 11.90 -19.05
CA GLU A 223 -7.46 12.18 -17.72
C GLU A 223 -5.97 11.82 -17.62
N ASP A 224 -5.31 12.30 -16.59
CA ASP A 224 -3.95 11.88 -16.24
C ASP A 224 -3.92 10.44 -15.73
N CYS A 225 -2.85 9.72 -16.01
CA CYS A 225 -2.70 8.34 -15.57
C CYS A 225 -2.21 8.26 -14.12
N TYR A 226 -3.11 7.88 -13.21
CA TYR A 226 -2.79 7.60 -11.81
C TYR A 226 -2.98 6.12 -11.51
N TRP A 227 -1.90 5.37 -11.61
CA TRP A 227 -1.92 3.94 -11.36
C TRP A 227 -2.17 3.65 -9.88
N SER A 228 -3.15 2.79 -9.60
CA SER A 228 -3.64 2.51 -8.24
C SER A 228 -2.55 1.97 -7.33
N ARG A 229 -1.88 0.86 -7.69
CA ARG A 229 -0.81 0.29 -6.86
C ARG A 229 0.35 1.26 -6.66
N GLY A 230 0.73 2.04 -7.68
CA GLY A 230 1.77 3.06 -7.54
C GLY A 230 1.43 4.11 -6.48
N ASN A 231 0.20 4.61 -6.51
CA ASN A 231 -0.29 5.52 -5.46
C ASN A 231 -0.39 4.83 -4.09
N GLY A 232 -0.75 3.54 -4.08
CA GLY A 232 -0.73 2.73 -2.87
C GLY A 232 0.66 2.65 -2.25
N TRP A 233 1.70 2.49 -3.06
CA TRP A 233 3.08 2.49 -2.57
C TRP A 233 3.47 3.80 -1.91
N ALA A 234 3.25 4.94 -2.57
CA ALA A 234 3.55 6.24 -1.98
C ALA A 234 2.78 6.47 -0.67
N TYR A 235 1.50 6.10 -0.64
CA TYR A 235 0.64 6.24 0.53
C TYR A 235 1.12 5.38 1.71
N ALA A 236 1.46 4.11 1.46
CA ALA A 236 2.02 3.20 2.46
C ALA A 236 3.39 3.67 2.97
N ALA A 237 4.24 4.21 2.08
CA ALA A 237 5.54 4.75 2.48
C ALA A 237 5.41 5.90 3.49
N LEU A 238 4.46 6.81 3.28
CA LEU A 238 4.19 7.89 4.22
C LEU A 238 3.80 7.37 5.60
N VAL A 239 2.95 6.34 5.66
CA VAL A 239 2.59 5.66 6.92
C VAL A 239 3.82 5.07 7.61
N ARG A 240 4.61 4.29 6.88
CA ARG A 240 5.78 3.59 7.42
C ARG A 240 6.86 4.56 7.90
N VAL A 241 7.03 5.68 7.21
CA VAL A 241 7.94 6.75 7.62
C VAL A 241 7.44 7.47 8.87
N LEU A 242 6.15 7.82 8.90
CA LEU A 242 5.55 8.53 10.05
C LEU A 242 5.54 7.69 11.33
N ASP A 243 5.56 6.37 11.22
CA ASP A 243 5.74 5.46 12.38
C ASP A 243 7.18 5.48 12.92
N GLU A 244 8.18 5.77 12.09
CA GLU A 244 9.60 5.68 12.47
C GLU A 244 10.23 7.02 12.87
N ILE A 245 9.82 8.13 12.25
CA ILE A 245 10.44 9.43 12.51
C ILE A 245 9.98 10.02 13.84
N PRO A 246 10.87 10.74 14.56
CA PRO A 246 10.49 11.36 15.83
C PRO A 246 9.46 12.47 15.63
N ALA A 247 8.71 12.77 16.68
CA ALA A 247 7.64 13.77 16.65
C ALA A 247 8.14 15.19 16.27
N ASN A 248 9.40 15.49 16.56
CA ASN A 248 10.04 16.77 16.26
C ASN A 248 10.90 16.76 14.98
N GLU A 249 10.77 15.71 14.14
CA GLU A 249 11.46 15.69 12.84
C GLU A 249 10.97 16.88 11.99
N LYS A 250 11.94 17.64 11.45
CA LYS A 250 11.66 18.92 10.77
C LYS A 250 10.69 18.80 9.58
N HIS A 251 10.67 17.65 8.90
CA HIS A 251 9.80 17.40 7.75
C HIS A 251 8.58 16.53 8.08
N ARG A 252 8.35 16.20 9.35
CA ARG A 252 7.20 15.39 9.75
C ARG A 252 5.88 15.96 9.26
N GLN A 253 5.71 17.30 9.36
CA GLN A 253 4.47 17.93 8.92
C GLN A 253 4.30 17.90 7.41
N ASP A 254 5.38 17.94 6.64
CA ASP A 254 5.32 17.81 5.17
C ASP A 254 4.79 16.42 4.77
N TYR A 255 5.29 15.36 5.40
CA TYR A 255 4.77 14.00 5.19
C TYR A 255 3.31 13.85 5.60
N ILE A 256 2.89 14.43 6.73
CA ILE A 256 1.50 14.45 7.16
C ILE A 256 0.63 15.18 6.14
N ASN A 257 1.06 16.32 5.63
CA ASN A 257 0.30 17.08 4.64
C ASN A 257 0.07 16.25 3.36
N ASP A 258 1.10 15.60 2.84
CA ASP A 258 0.99 14.74 1.66
C ASP A 258 0.07 13.56 1.93
N PHE A 259 0.17 12.93 3.11
CA PHE A 259 -0.74 11.86 3.53
C PHE A 259 -2.21 12.31 3.54
N LEU A 260 -2.50 13.49 4.09
CA LEU A 260 -3.86 14.05 4.15
C LEU A 260 -4.41 14.39 2.76
N ILE A 261 -3.58 14.99 1.90
CA ILE A 261 -3.93 15.31 0.51
C ILE A 261 -4.26 14.03 -0.26
N MET A 262 -3.41 13.02 -0.18
CA MET A 262 -3.64 11.73 -0.81
C MET A 262 -4.89 11.03 -0.27
N SER A 263 -5.10 11.03 1.05
CA SER A 263 -6.29 10.43 1.68
C SER A 263 -7.58 10.99 1.09
N LYS A 264 -7.65 12.31 0.92
CA LYS A 264 -8.81 12.98 0.33
C LYS A 264 -9.03 12.61 -1.14
N ALA A 265 -7.95 12.54 -1.92
CA ALA A 265 -8.00 12.15 -3.32
C ALA A 265 -8.42 10.68 -3.49
N LEU A 266 -7.81 9.78 -2.73
CA LEU A 266 -8.09 8.34 -2.78
C LEU A 266 -9.52 8.00 -2.38
N LYS A 267 -10.06 8.66 -1.35
CA LYS A 267 -11.46 8.48 -0.95
C LYS A 267 -12.42 8.72 -2.11
N LYS A 268 -12.17 9.73 -2.94
CA LYS A 268 -13.02 10.07 -4.09
C LYS A 268 -13.00 9.03 -5.20
N CYS A 269 -11.93 8.24 -5.29
CA CYS A 269 -11.73 7.23 -6.32
C CYS A 269 -12.28 5.85 -5.96
N GLN A 270 -12.85 5.67 -4.75
CA GLN A 270 -13.38 4.37 -4.33
C GLN A 270 -14.60 3.98 -5.17
N ARG A 271 -14.59 2.74 -5.66
CA ARG A 271 -15.72 2.13 -6.37
C ARG A 271 -16.89 1.86 -5.44
N THR A 272 -18.07 1.71 -6.02
CA THR A 272 -19.30 1.39 -5.28
C THR A 272 -19.24 0.02 -4.58
N ASP A 273 -18.46 -0.93 -5.13
CA ASP A 273 -18.24 -2.25 -4.51
C ASP A 273 -17.16 -2.26 -3.41
N GLY A 274 -16.48 -1.14 -3.18
CA GLY A 274 -15.47 -0.98 -2.12
C GLY A 274 -14.02 -1.11 -2.58
N PHE A 275 -13.75 -1.70 -3.73
CA PHE A 275 -12.42 -1.74 -4.33
C PHE A 275 -12.04 -0.38 -4.95
N TRP A 276 -10.82 -0.31 -5.45
CA TRP A 276 -10.35 0.71 -6.39
C TRP A 276 -10.00 0.08 -7.73
N ASN A 277 -10.12 0.84 -8.81
CA ASN A 277 -9.72 0.41 -10.14
C ASN A 277 -8.18 0.43 -10.29
N VAL A 278 -7.63 -0.24 -11.30
CA VAL A 278 -6.19 -0.15 -11.62
C VAL A 278 -5.79 1.26 -12.04
N SER A 279 -6.67 2.01 -12.71
CA SER A 279 -6.54 3.44 -12.94
C SER A 279 -7.51 4.20 -12.03
N LEU A 280 -6.98 5.17 -11.27
CA LEU A 280 -7.80 5.92 -10.30
C LEU A 280 -8.73 6.94 -10.97
N HIS A 281 -8.37 7.47 -12.14
CA HIS A 281 -9.14 8.49 -12.86
C HIS A 281 -9.81 7.98 -14.15
N ASP A 282 -9.50 6.76 -14.58
CA ASP A 282 -10.15 6.14 -15.75
C ASP A 282 -10.68 4.74 -15.41
N ALA A 283 -11.89 4.68 -14.88
CA ALA A 283 -12.57 3.43 -14.55
C ALA A 283 -12.85 2.54 -15.79
N GLY A 284 -12.82 3.09 -16.99
CA GLY A 284 -13.00 2.37 -18.25
C GLY A 284 -11.72 1.71 -18.76
N ASN A 285 -10.54 2.17 -18.31
CA ASN A 285 -9.27 1.64 -18.76
C ASN A 285 -8.82 0.47 -17.87
N TYR A 286 -9.12 -0.75 -18.30
CA TYR A 286 -8.91 -1.98 -17.52
C TYR A 286 -9.60 -1.90 -16.14
N GLY A 287 -10.81 -1.35 -16.10
CA GLY A 287 -11.59 -1.21 -14.87
C GLY A 287 -11.93 -2.54 -14.23
N GLY A 288 -12.32 -2.48 -12.98
CA GLY A 288 -12.67 -3.65 -12.18
C GLY A 288 -11.96 -3.66 -10.83
N LYS A 289 -12.14 -4.76 -10.10
CA LYS A 289 -11.56 -4.93 -8.77
C LYS A 289 -10.04 -5.10 -8.89
N GLU A 290 -9.30 -4.42 -8.02
CA GLU A 290 -7.85 -4.59 -7.90
C GLU A 290 -7.47 -4.60 -6.41
N THR A 291 -6.81 -5.65 -5.96
CA THR A 291 -6.59 -5.91 -4.53
C THR A 291 -5.40 -5.13 -3.96
N THR A 292 -4.31 -4.94 -4.71
CA THR A 292 -3.07 -4.37 -4.14
C THR A 292 -3.23 -2.89 -3.77
N GLY A 293 -3.73 -2.07 -4.67
CA GLY A 293 -4.05 -0.68 -4.40
C GLY A 293 -5.11 -0.56 -3.30
N THR A 294 -6.19 -1.34 -3.39
CA THR A 294 -7.25 -1.38 -2.37
C THR A 294 -6.68 -1.68 -0.99
N ALA A 295 -5.83 -2.70 -0.86
CA ALA A 295 -5.23 -3.07 0.43
C ALA A 295 -4.34 -1.95 0.99
N LEU A 296 -3.51 -1.32 0.17
CA LEU A 296 -2.64 -0.23 0.61
C LEU A 296 -3.41 1.02 1.02
N PHE A 297 -4.53 1.32 0.35
CA PHE A 297 -5.40 2.44 0.73
C PHE A 297 -6.13 2.15 2.06
N VAL A 298 -6.63 0.93 2.24
CA VAL A 298 -7.21 0.49 3.52
C VAL A 298 -6.17 0.56 4.64
N TYR A 299 -4.95 0.08 4.39
CA TYR A 299 -3.83 0.16 5.34
C TYR A 299 -3.58 1.59 5.82
N GLY A 300 -3.39 2.52 4.88
CA GLY A 300 -3.09 3.91 5.22
C GLY A 300 -4.27 4.63 5.90
N MET A 301 -5.50 4.41 5.42
CA MET A 301 -6.69 5.02 6.04
C MET A 301 -6.93 4.48 7.46
N ALA A 302 -6.75 3.17 7.69
CA ALA A 302 -6.89 2.57 9.01
C ALA A 302 -5.85 3.12 9.98
N TRP A 303 -4.59 3.21 9.55
CA TRP A 303 -3.52 3.83 10.30
C TRP A 303 -3.83 5.32 10.62
N GLY A 304 -4.30 6.07 9.64
CA GLY A 304 -4.64 7.49 9.80
C GLY A 304 -5.77 7.73 10.81
N VAL A 305 -6.82 6.91 10.77
CA VAL A 305 -7.92 6.94 11.75
C VAL A 305 -7.41 6.59 13.15
N ARG A 306 -6.61 5.52 13.27
CA ARG A 306 -6.05 5.08 14.56
C ARG A 306 -5.15 6.13 15.19
N ASN A 307 -4.40 6.88 14.39
CA ASN A 307 -3.49 7.93 14.86
C ASN A 307 -4.14 9.32 14.95
N GLY A 308 -5.44 9.44 14.71
CA GLY A 308 -6.17 10.70 14.83
C GLY A 308 -5.84 11.75 13.74
N LEU A 309 -5.22 11.32 12.63
CA LEU A 309 -4.94 12.19 11.48
C LEU A 309 -6.11 12.27 10.51
N LEU A 310 -6.92 11.22 10.45
CA LEU A 310 -8.13 11.17 9.64
C LEU A 310 -9.36 11.12 10.53
N ASP A 311 -10.40 11.87 10.15
CA ASP A 311 -11.68 11.85 10.84
C ASP A 311 -12.32 10.45 10.77
N LYS A 312 -12.64 9.90 11.93
CA LYS A 312 -13.16 8.54 12.05
C LYS A 312 -14.52 8.38 11.38
N GLU A 313 -15.41 9.37 11.53
CA GLU A 313 -16.76 9.28 10.94
C GLU A 313 -16.69 9.34 9.43
N GLU A 314 -15.73 10.08 8.88
CA GLU A 314 -15.53 10.22 7.43
C GLU A 314 -14.84 9.01 6.80
N TYR A 315 -13.76 8.49 7.43
CA TYR A 315 -12.88 7.50 6.78
C TYR A 315 -13.14 6.05 7.21
N LEU A 316 -13.68 5.81 8.39
CA LEU A 316 -13.99 4.44 8.82
C LEU A 316 -14.95 3.71 7.86
N PRO A 317 -16.05 4.34 7.36
CA PRO A 317 -16.91 3.69 6.37
C PRO A 317 -16.20 3.34 5.08
N VAL A 318 -15.27 4.18 4.62
CA VAL A 318 -14.50 3.99 3.38
C VAL A 318 -13.55 2.79 3.51
N LEU A 319 -12.73 2.80 4.55
CA LEU A 319 -11.75 1.72 4.76
C LEU A 319 -12.43 0.37 5.06
N LEU A 320 -13.52 0.35 5.83
CA LEU A 320 -14.25 -0.89 6.12
C LEU A 320 -14.97 -1.43 4.89
N LYS A 321 -15.46 -0.56 4.02
CA LYS A 321 -16.05 -0.98 2.75
C LYS A 321 -15.00 -1.69 1.88
N GLY A 322 -13.79 -1.14 1.80
CA GLY A 322 -12.67 -1.76 1.09
C GLY A 322 -12.21 -3.06 1.73
N TRP A 323 -12.04 -3.08 3.05
CA TRP A 323 -11.64 -4.27 3.78
C TRP A 323 -12.65 -5.41 3.62
N ASN A 324 -13.92 -5.15 3.89
CA ASN A 324 -14.98 -6.15 3.79
C ASN A 324 -15.16 -6.67 2.35
N ALA A 325 -14.99 -5.81 1.35
CA ALA A 325 -15.02 -6.20 -0.06
C ALA A 325 -13.87 -7.18 -0.38
N MET A 326 -12.65 -6.89 0.04
CA MET A 326 -11.52 -7.81 -0.17
C MET A 326 -11.73 -9.16 0.53
N VAL A 327 -12.15 -9.13 1.80
CA VAL A 327 -12.40 -10.36 2.58
C VAL A 327 -13.48 -11.23 1.92
N LYS A 328 -14.56 -10.61 1.46
CA LYS A 328 -15.70 -11.33 0.87
C LYS A 328 -15.42 -11.81 -0.55
N GLU A 329 -14.73 -10.99 -1.35
CA GLU A 329 -14.72 -11.18 -2.80
C GLU A 329 -13.33 -11.51 -3.38
N ALA A 330 -12.24 -11.22 -2.65
CA ALA A 330 -10.87 -11.54 -3.11
C ALA A 330 -10.28 -12.76 -2.41
N VAL A 331 -10.62 -13.02 -1.14
CA VAL A 331 -10.08 -14.16 -0.40
C VAL A 331 -10.81 -15.43 -0.75
N HIS A 332 -10.10 -16.39 -1.34
CA HIS A 332 -10.64 -17.72 -1.65
C HIS A 332 -10.81 -18.57 -0.39
N PRO A 333 -11.64 -19.65 -0.46
CA PRO A 333 -11.82 -20.57 0.67
C PRO A 333 -10.52 -21.18 1.20
N ASN A 334 -9.54 -21.44 0.32
CA ASN A 334 -8.22 -21.97 0.67
C ASN A 334 -7.20 -20.91 1.10
N GLY A 335 -7.56 -19.62 1.06
CA GLY A 335 -6.66 -18.50 1.41
C GLY A 335 -5.93 -17.87 0.24
N PHE A 336 -6.06 -18.39 -0.99
CA PHE A 336 -5.56 -17.67 -2.18
C PHE A 336 -6.20 -16.29 -2.28
N LEU A 337 -5.41 -15.29 -2.70
CA LEU A 337 -5.86 -13.90 -2.82
C LEU A 337 -6.04 -13.55 -4.30
N GLY A 338 -7.29 -13.33 -4.70
CA GLY A 338 -7.65 -12.97 -6.06
C GLY A 338 -7.55 -11.47 -6.35
N TYR A 339 -7.77 -11.11 -7.59
CA TYR A 339 -7.75 -9.73 -8.12
C TYR A 339 -6.43 -8.98 -7.87
N VAL A 340 -5.32 -9.67 -7.78
CA VAL A 340 -3.99 -9.06 -7.69
C VAL A 340 -3.48 -8.78 -9.11
N GLN A 341 -3.26 -7.52 -9.44
CA GLN A 341 -2.64 -7.14 -10.69
C GLN A 341 -1.18 -7.62 -10.73
N GLY A 342 -0.77 -8.28 -11.82
CA GLY A 342 0.61 -8.68 -12.05
C GLY A 342 1.57 -7.49 -12.10
N THR A 343 2.87 -7.76 -12.17
CA THR A 343 3.90 -6.72 -12.18
C THR A 343 3.79 -5.82 -13.41
N GLY A 344 4.11 -4.55 -13.23
CA GLY A 344 4.03 -3.55 -14.27
C GLY A 344 4.12 -2.13 -13.73
N LYS A 345 3.71 -1.17 -14.54
CA LYS A 345 3.77 0.26 -14.25
C LYS A 345 2.52 1.05 -14.64
N GLU A 346 1.58 0.40 -15.27
CA GLU A 346 0.37 1.06 -15.79
C GLU A 346 -0.83 0.09 -15.82
N PRO A 347 -2.05 0.59 -16.06
CA PRO A 347 -3.27 -0.23 -15.99
C PRO A 347 -3.29 -1.47 -16.88
N LYS A 348 -2.68 -1.43 -18.06
CA LYS A 348 -2.66 -2.58 -19.00
C LYS A 348 -1.72 -3.70 -18.57
N ASP A 349 -0.74 -3.41 -17.72
CA ASP A 349 0.26 -4.39 -17.31
C ASP A 349 -0.32 -5.41 -16.34
N GLY A 350 0.25 -6.63 -16.36
CA GLY A 350 -0.15 -7.68 -15.43
C GLY A 350 -1.62 -8.12 -15.53
N GLN A 351 -2.24 -7.88 -16.66
CA GLN A 351 -3.60 -8.35 -16.96
C GLN A 351 -3.61 -9.84 -17.39
N PRO A 352 -4.71 -10.57 -17.20
CA PRO A 352 -5.98 -10.13 -16.62
C PRO A 352 -5.96 -10.07 -15.08
N VAL A 353 -6.78 -9.17 -14.51
CA VAL A 353 -7.01 -9.06 -13.06
C VAL A 353 -8.38 -9.68 -12.76
N THR A 354 -8.40 -10.95 -12.36
CA THR A 354 -9.63 -11.70 -12.09
C THR A 354 -9.56 -12.41 -10.75
N TYR A 355 -10.66 -13.00 -10.33
CA TYR A 355 -10.73 -13.76 -9.08
C TYR A 355 -9.72 -14.92 -9.03
N GLU A 356 -9.53 -15.63 -10.16
CA GLU A 356 -8.65 -16.80 -10.27
C GLU A 356 -7.27 -16.49 -10.85
N SER A 357 -7.02 -15.27 -11.34
CA SER A 357 -5.75 -14.97 -11.98
C SER A 357 -4.60 -15.04 -10.98
N VAL A 358 -3.59 -15.82 -11.34
CA VAL A 358 -2.33 -15.87 -10.60
C VAL A 358 -1.42 -14.82 -11.22
N PRO A 359 -1.01 -13.79 -10.46
CA PRO A 359 -0.03 -12.83 -10.94
C PRO A 359 1.35 -13.50 -11.06
N ASP A 360 2.29 -12.83 -11.70
CA ASP A 360 3.69 -13.28 -11.77
C ASP A 360 4.21 -13.61 -10.37
N PHE A 361 3.87 -12.75 -9.40
CA PHE A 361 4.09 -12.95 -7.97
C PHE A 361 2.82 -12.62 -7.20
N GLU A 362 2.38 -13.49 -6.36
CA GLU A 362 1.33 -13.18 -5.38
C GLU A 362 1.90 -12.60 -4.08
N ASP A 363 3.20 -12.70 -3.85
CA ASP A 363 3.87 -12.33 -2.61
C ASP A 363 3.64 -10.87 -2.19
N TYR A 364 3.84 -9.90 -3.08
CA TYR A 364 3.57 -8.49 -2.76
C TYR A 364 2.07 -8.22 -2.50
N GLY A 365 1.18 -8.92 -3.21
CA GLY A 365 -0.27 -8.80 -2.98
C GLY A 365 -0.66 -9.31 -1.60
N VAL A 366 -0.11 -10.44 -1.19
CA VAL A 366 -0.30 -10.98 0.16
C VAL A 366 0.28 -10.00 1.19
N GLY A 367 1.50 -9.49 0.98
CA GLY A 367 2.09 -8.48 1.86
C GLY A 367 1.20 -7.26 2.08
N CYS A 368 0.65 -6.69 1.00
CA CYS A 368 -0.30 -5.57 1.07
C CYS A 368 -1.55 -5.92 1.89
N PHE A 369 -2.11 -7.11 1.68
CA PHE A 369 -3.29 -7.57 2.42
C PHE A 369 -3.00 -7.76 3.92
N LEU A 370 -1.83 -8.32 4.27
CA LEU A 370 -1.41 -8.47 5.66
C LEU A 370 -1.23 -7.11 6.35
N LEU A 371 -0.64 -6.14 5.68
CA LEU A 371 -0.52 -4.76 6.19
C LEU A 371 -1.90 -4.16 6.47
N ALA A 372 -2.83 -4.26 5.51
CA ALA A 372 -4.20 -3.76 5.67
C ALA A 372 -4.92 -4.41 6.86
N GLY A 373 -4.92 -5.74 6.91
CA GLY A 373 -5.59 -6.49 7.98
C GLY A 373 -5.01 -6.21 9.37
N THR A 374 -3.69 -6.02 9.46
CA THR A 374 -3.03 -5.66 10.71
C THR A 374 -3.51 -4.30 11.24
N GLU A 375 -3.63 -3.29 10.37
CA GLU A 375 -4.12 -1.97 10.81
C GLU A 375 -5.63 -2.00 11.12
N VAL A 376 -6.43 -2.74 10.37
CA VAL A 376 -7.86 -2.95 10.70
C VAL A 376 -8.00 -3.65 12.06
N TYR A 377 -7.17 -4.66 12.34
CA TYR A 377 -7.12 -5.32 13.65
C TYR A 377 -6.84 -4.35 14.79
N LYS A 378 -5.94 -3.39 14.60
CA LYS A 378 -5.55 -2.39 15.62
C LYS A 378 -6.60 -1.29 15.86
N LEU A 379 -7.64 -1.18 15.04
CA LEU A 379 -8.71 -0.19 15.23
C LEU A 379 -9.66 -0.52 16.39
N GLN A 380 -9.55 -1.70 16.99
CA GLN A 380 -10.44 -2.19 18.04
C GLN A 380 -9.88 -2.03 19.44
#